data_da9c96a7e66ead42d11a28fa5ae64703
#
_entry.id   da9c96a7e66ead42d11a28fa5ae64703
#
_cell.length_a   1.000
_cell.length_b   1.000
_cell.length_c   1.000
_cell.angle_alpha   90.00
_cell.angle_beta   90.00
_cell.angle_gamma   90.00
#
_symmetry.space_group_name_H-M   'P 1'
#
loop_
_entity.id
_entity.type
_entity.pdbx_description
1 polymer ?
#
loop_
_entity_poly.entity_id
_entity_poly.type
_entity_poly.pdbx_seq_one_letter_code
_entity_poly.pdbx_strand_id
1 'polypeptide(L)'
;MKFRLRKPLAILSCAAAGVITLSACNFGSTLLGKPQKVVPASHGELIADEFVAFTQKEETFAAKLAACTYENYDGGENFTVSPISVYTALSLAAECAAGDTRDEILSALSVTHTELKKNISTLYRSLANDVRDGLTLLDMTNSIWVDESTQVNKSCIDALSNDYYCYSYSANFKKDNAAANGAVRRFVKDRTRGLIDKEYGLSDETAFAIINTLYLKDLWNLTGNDLPFTDEEYGFNNADGSVTQTKLLTGYYNGGKVYETDEYSAFYTKTLGSYKLKFILPNDGYTVDDIFTAENIATVNGLTDYGNSAPESGTYYATRCFFPEFKCGYDGDLAGILKEKFGIERLFKNPANESGACDFFTLTSSPAYCTAVYHTTELAVDKKGIEGAAGTIMPGGDGAPQPTEKYDFVIDRAFGFIITDSRDITLFSGVVNKI
;
A
#
# COMPACT_ATOMS: atom_id res chain seq x y z
N MET A 1 -33.78 -52.64 32.58
CA MET A 1 -33.18 -51.30 32.59
C MET A 1 -32.67 -51.02 31.17
N LYS A 2 -33.42 -50.21 30.40
CA LYS A 2 -33.15 -50.00 28.97
C LYS A 2 -32.27 -48.76 28.80
N PHE A 3 -31.03 -48.92 28.36
CA PHE A 3 -30.17 -47.83 27.96
C PHE A 3 -30.61 -47.30 26.57
N ARG A 4 -31.01 -46.05 26.53
CA ARG A 4 -31.25 -45.31 25.26
C ARG A 4 -29.92 -44.73 24.77
N LEU A 5 -29.39 -45.23 23.65
CA LEU A 5 -28.34 -44.53 22.88
C LEU A 5 -28.86 -43.25 22.34
N ARG A 6 -28.23 -42.13 22.68
CA ARG A 6 -28.39 -40.83 22.04
C ARG A 6 -27.51 -40.82 20.78
N LYS A 7 -28.11 -40.55 19.64
CA LYS A 7 -27.41 -40.33 18.35
C LYS A 7 -26.58 -39.02 18.45
N PRO A 8 -25.36 -38.97 17.88
CA PRO A 8 -24.63 -37.72 17.76
C PRO A 8 -25.31 -36.84 16.70
N LEU A 9 -25.51 -35.59 17.04
CA LEU A 9 -25.97 -34.51 16.15
C LEU A 9 -24.79 -34.18 15.24
N ALA A 10 -24.90 -34.48 13.94
CA ALA A 10 -23.95 -34.03 12.94
C ALA A 10 -24.13 -32.51 12.79
N ILE A 11 -23.13 -31.77 13.25
CA ILE A 11 -23.01 -30.34 12.95
C ILE A 11 -22.54 -30.23 11.49
N LEU A 12 -23.49 -29.93 10.61
CA LEU A 12 -23.20 -29.55 9.22
C LEU A 12 -22.57 -28.16 9.27
N SER A 13 -21.28 -28.06 9.16
CA SER A 13 -20.59 -26.79 8.93
C SER A 13 -20.86 -26.40 7.46
N CYS A 14 -21.87 -25.57 7.26
CA CYS A 14 -22.00 -24.83 6.01
C CYS A 14 -20.88 -23.79 5.95
N ALA A 15 -19.80 -24.13 5.28
CA ALA A 15 -18.90 -23.14 4.69
C ALA A 15 -19.70 -22.43 3.59
N ALA A 16 -20.43 -21.40 3.95
CA ALA A 16 -20.97 -20.45 3.01
C ALA A 16 -19.82 -19.60 2.51
N ALA A 17 -19.14 -20.06 1.44
CA ALA A 17 -18.43 -19.16 0.56
C ALA A 17 -19.50 -18.20 0.02
N GLY A 18 -19.61 -17.04 0.67
CA GLY A 18 -20.46 -15.95 0.23
C GLY A 18 -19.94 -15.43 -1.09
N VAL A 19 -20.42 -16.01 -2.18
CA VAL A 19 -20.49 -15.30 -3.45
C VAL A 19 -21.45 -14.15 -3.20
N ILE A 20 -20.91 -13.00 -2.84
CA ILE A 20 -21.65 -11.74 -2.87
C ILE A 20 -21.95 -11.49 -4.35
N THR A 21 -23.07 -12.02 -4.81
CA THR A 21 -23.73 -11.53 -6.02
C THR A 21 -24.16 -10.09 -5.67
N LEU A 22 -23.34 -9.13 -6.07
CA LEU A 22 -23.71 -7.73 -6.11
C LEU A 22 -24.86 -7.56 -7.12
N SER A 23 -26.06 -7.93 -6.71
CA SER A 23 -27.29 -7.36 -7.25
C SER A 23 -27.41 -5.97 -6.62
N ALA A 24 -26.55 -5.06 -7.09
CA ALA A 24 -26.58 -3.69 -6.67
C ALA A 24 -27.72 -3.00 -7.43
N CYS A 25 -28.74 -2.60 -6.72
CA CYS A 25 -29.35 -1.31 -7.00
C CYS A 25 -28.24 -0.27 -6.75
N ASN A 26 -27.39 -0.02 -7.74
CA ASN A 26 -26.35 1.00 -7.69
C ASN A 26 -27.04 2.36 -7.82
N PHE A 27 -27.49 2.91 -6.69
CA PHE A 27 -27.87 4.31 -6.62
C PHE A 27 -26.61 5.12 -6.94
N GLY A 28 -26.55 5.71 -8.12
CA GLY A 28 -25.53 6.68 -8.56
C GLY A 28 -24.41 6.17 -9.47
N SER A 29 -24.37 4.88 -9.88
CA SER A 29 -23.38 4.41 -10.88
C SER A 29 -23.83 3.15 -11.63
N THR A 30 -23.23 2.95 -12.82
CA THR A 30 -23.42 1.76 -13.67
C THR A 30 -22.07 1.11 -13.94
N LEU A 31 -21.96 -0.20 -13.80
CA LEU A 31 -20.74 -0.96 -14.09
C LEU A 31 -20.55 -1.06 -15.61
N LEU A 32 -19.41 -0.59 -16.13
CA LEU A 32 -18.98 -0.69 -17.53
C LEU A 32 -18.06 -1.88 -17.78
N GLY A 33 -17.21 -2.19 -16.82
CA GLY A 33 -16.24 -3.28 -16.90
C GLY A 33 -15.81 -3.73 -15.51
N LYS A 34 -15.47 -5.01 -15.39
CA LYS A 34 -14.95 -5.60 -14.14
C LYS A 34 -13.76 -6.50 -14.44
N PRO A 35 -12.79 -6.58 -13.54
CA PRO A 35 -11.65 -7.48 -13.69
C PRO A 35 -12.09 -8.94 -13.76
N GLN A 36 -11.30 -9.74 -14.47
CA GLN A 36 -11.38 -11.18 -14.41
C GLN A 36 -10.93 -11.70 -13.03
N LYS A 37 -11.20 -12.98 -12.76
CA LYS A 37 -10.69 -13.61 -11.54
C LYS A 37 -9.16 -13.51 -11.51
N VAL A 38 -8.62 -12.97 -10.44
CA VAL A 38 -7.17 -12.87 -10.25
C VAL A 38 -6.61 -14.29 -10.10
N VAL A 39 -5.63 -14.62 -10.94
CA VAL A 39 -4.82 -15.83 -10.81
C VAL A 39 -3.44 -15.39 -10.33
N PRO A 40 -2.99 -15.88 -9.19
CA PRO A 40 -1.69 -15.53 -8.66
C PRO A 40 -0.56 -15.65 -9.67
N ALA A 41 0.41 -14.74 -9.60
CA ALA A 41 1.60 -14.81 -10.43
C ALA A 41 2.42 -16.08 -10.09
N SER A 42 2.90 -16.77 -11.09
CA SER A 42 3.75 -17.95 -10.91
C SER A 42 5.15 -17.55 -10.44
N HIS A 43 5.84 -18.46 -9.76
CA HIS A 43 7.23 -18.23 -9.36
C HIS A 43 8.13 -17.83 -10.54
N GLY A 44 7.97 -18.45 -11.70
CA GLY A 44 8.75 -18.11 -12.89
C GLY A 44 8.53 -16.69 -13.40
N GLU A 45 7.27 -16.17 -13.29
CA GLU A 45 6.98 -14.77 -13.63
C GLU A 45 7.63 -13.81 -12.63
N LEU A 46 7.64 -14.16 -11.34
CA LEU A 46 8.17 -13.30 -10.27
C LEU A 46 9.70 -13.18 -10.28
N ILE A 47 10.42 -14.18 -10.77
CA ILE A 47 11.90 -14.17 -10.85
C ILE A 47 12.42 -13.84 -12.25
N ALA A 48 11.56 -13.52 -13.21
CA ALA A 48 11.99 -13.12 -14.55
C ALA A 48 12.78 -11.80 -14.49
N ASP A 49 13.96 -11.74 -15.10
CA ASP A 49 14.85 -10.57 -15.06
C ASP A 49 14.14 -9.26 -15.41
N GLU A 50 13.25 -9.31 -16.39
CA GLU A 50 12.46 -8.14 -16.80
C GLU A 50 11.44 -7.68 -15.75
N PHE A 51 10.83 -8.59 -15.00
CA PHE A 51 9.93 -8.25 -13.91
C PHE A 51 10.70 -7.71 -12.71
N VAL A 52 11.83 -8.32 -12.38
CA VAL A 52 12.74 -7.81 -11.33
C VAL A 52 13.22 -6.40 -11.67
N ALA A 53 13.64 -6.14 -12.92
CA ALA A 53 14.03 -4.80 -13.35
C ALA A 53 12.85 -3.80 -13.32
N PHE A 54 11.62 -4.25 -13.58
CA PHE A 54 10.41 -3.43 -13.48
C PHE A 54 10.11 -3.06 -12.02
N THR A 55 10.19 -4.00 -11.07
CA THR A 55 9.95 -3.70 -9.64
C THR A 55 11.02 -2.77 -9.07
N GLN A 56 12.28 -2.83 -9.51
CA GLN A 56 13.32 -1.86 -9.12
C GLN A 56 12.98 -0.42 -9.54
N LYS A 57 12.35 -0.23 -10.70
CA LYS A 57 11.88 1.09 -11.14
C LYS A 57 10.69 1.57 -10.29
N GLU A 58 9.78 0.67 -9.94
CA GLU A 58 8.68 0.95 -9.03
C GLU A 58 9.19 1.37 -7.65
N GLU A 59 10.15 0.65 -7.09
CA GLU A 59 10.78 1.00 -5.81
C GLU A 59 11.48 2.36 -5.82
N THR A 60 12.14 2.71 -6.94
CA THR A 60 12.75 4.04 -7.13
C THR A 60 11.68 5.13 -7.13
N PHE A 61 10.56 4.90 -7.82
CA PHE A 61 9.40 5.79 -7.79
C PHE A 61 8.82 5.89 -6.37
N ALA A 62 8.68 4.76 -5.69
CA ALA A 62 8.10 4.67 -4.34
C ALA A 62 8.91 5.50 -3.32
N ALA A 63 10.21 5.35 -3.30
CA ALA A 63 11.10 6.09 -2.41
C ALA A 63 11.02 7.61 -2.68
N LYS A 64 11.06 8.01 -3.95
CA LYS A 64 10.95 9.41 -4.35
C LYS A 64 9.58 10.00 -3.97
N LEU A 65 8.49 9.27 -4.23
CA LEU A 65 7.15 9.74 -3.90
C LEU A 65 6.98 9.95 -2.39
N ALA A 66 7.39 8.99 -1.59
CA ALA A 66 7.28 9.07 -0.13
C ALA A 66 8.04 10.28 0.42
N ALA A 67 9.31 10.46 0.04
CA ALA A 67 10.15 11.58 0.48
C ALA A 67 9.57 12.93 0.03
N CYS A 68 9.24 13.08 -1.27
CA CYS A 68 8.68 14.34 -1.79
C CYS A 68 7.32 14.68 -1.20
N THR A 69 6.49 13.67 -0.88
CA THR A 69 5.19 13.93 -0.26
C THR A 69 5.36 14.37 1.19
N TYR A 70 6.28 13.73 1.93
CA TYR A 70 6.59 14.14 3.30
C TYR A 70 7.20 15.55 3.37
N GLU A 71 8.16 15.88 2.48
CA GLU A 71 8.77 17.21 2.37
C GLU A 71 7.71 18.34 2.22
N ASN A 72 6.57 18.02 1.59
CA ASN A 72 5.47 18.96 1.37
C ASN A 72 4.30 18.78 2.37
N TYR A 73 4.49 17.92 3.38
CA TYR A 73 3.49 17.65 4.41
C TYR A 73 3.69 18.60 5.60
N ASP A 74 2.78 19.56 5.76
CA ASP A 74 2.87 20.64 6.77
C ASP A 74 2.08 20.30 8.06
N GLY A 75 1.92 19.02 8.38
CA GLY A 75 1.00 18.63 9.45
C GLY A 75 1.59 18.45 10.84
N GLY A 76 2.90 18.16 11.00
CA GLY A 76 3.50 17.75 12.29
C GLY A 76 2.84 16.50 12.90
N GLU A 77 1.86 15.93 12.22
CA GLU A 77 1.16 14.70 12.56
C GLU A 77 1.89 13.48 11.98
N ASN A 78 1.45 12.28 12.33
CA ASN A 78 1.96 11.06 11.73
C ASN A 78 1.49 10.95 10.29
N PHE A 79 2.41 10.62 9.40
CA PHE A 79 2.25 10.65 7.97
C PHE A 79 2.43 9.25 7.36
N THR A 80 1.64 8.88 6.36
CA THR A 80 1.91 7.71 5.53
C THR A 80 1.30 7.84 4.14
N VAL A 81 2.02 7.38 3.12
CA VAL A 81 1.52 7.23 1.75
C VAL A 81 1.63 5.78 1.31
N SER A 82 0.86 5.42 0.29
CA SER A 82 0.97 4.14 -0.41
C SER A 82 1.52 4.35 -1.82
N PRO A 83 2.84 4.26 -2.02
CA PRO A 83 3.44 4.49 -3.34
C PRO A 83 2.92 3.56 -4.42
N ILE A 84 2.71 2.28 -4.10
CA ILE A 84 2.18 1.30 -5.05
C ILE A 84 0.77 1.68 -5.55
N SER A 85 -0.06 2.28 -4.68
CA SER A 85 -1.38 2.79 -5.05
C SER A 85 -1.28 3.90 -6.09
N VAL A 86 -0.35 4.85 -5.90
CA VAL A 86 -0.13 5.96 -6.84
C VAL A 86 0.50 5.44 -8.15
N TYR A 87 1.47 4.53 -8.05
CA TYR A 87 2.10 3.89 -9.23
C TYR A 87 1.07 3.19 -10.10
N THR A 88 0.17 2.41 -9.51
CA THR A 88 -0.90 1.71 -10.24
C THR A 88 -1.95 2.67 -10.80
N ALA A 89 -2.31 3.72 -10.09
CA ALA A 89 -3.22 4.75 -10.60
C ALA A 89 -2.63 5.52 -11.81
N LEU A 90 -1.35 5.88 -11.76
CA LEU A 90 -0.64 6.47 -12.89
C LEU A 90 -0.50 5.49 -14.07
N SER A 91 -0.33 4.20 -13.79
CA SER A 91 -0.31 3.16 -14.83
C SER A 91 -1.65 3.06 -15.57
N LEU A 92 -2.77 3.18 -14.86
CA LEU A 92 -4.11 3.27 -15.47
C LEU A 92 -4.26 4.55 -16.29
N ALA A 93 -3.79 5.71 -15.78
CA ALA A 93 -3.81 6.96 -16.50
C ALA A 93 -3.00 6.88 -17.81
N ALA A 94 -1.81 6.24 -17.78
CA ALA A 94 -0.99 6.01 -18.97
C ALA A 94 -1.69 5.14 -20.03
N GLU A 95 -2.45 4.10 -19.61
CA GLU A 95 -3.23 3.27 -20.56
C GLU A 95 -4.40 4.06 -21.17
N CYS A 96 -5.03 4.95 -20.38
CA CYS A 96 -6.09 5.82 -20.85
C CYS A 96 -5.60 6.96 -21.76
N ALA A 97 -4.38 7.43 -21.57
CA ALA A 97 -3.76 8.53 -22.29
C ALA A 97 -3.18 8.13 -23.65
N ALA A 98 -2.81 9.10 -24.47
CA ALA A 98 -2.08 8.93 -25.72
C ALA A 98 -1.00 10.03 -25.85
N GLY A 99 -0.14 9.91 -26.87
CA GLY A 99 0.88 10.91 -27.23
C GLY A 99 1.73 11.39 -26.05
N ASP A 100 2.03 12.68 -26.05
CA ASP A 100 2.90 13.30 -25.04
C ASP A 100 2.38 13.16 -23.59
N THR A 101 1.06 13.08 -23.39
CA THR A 101 0.49 12.89 -22.04
C THR A 101 0.87 11.52 -21.48
N ARG A 102 0.78 10.49 -22.30
CA ARG A 102 1.26 9.14 -21.95
C ARG A 102 2.75 9.15 -21.69
N ASP A 103 3.52 9.80 -22.55
CA ASP A 103 4.98 9.81 -22.48
C ASP A 103 5.51 10.50 -21.21
N GLU A 104 4.87 11.59 -20.76
CA GLU A 104 5.19 12.22 -19.46
C GLU A 104 4.96 11.24 -18.29
N ILE A 105 3.82 10.54 -18.27
CA ILE A 105 3.52 9.56 -17.21
C ILE A 105 4.52 8.40 -17.24
N LEU A 106 4.78 7.82 -18.43
CA LEU A 106 5.72 6.71 -18.56
C LEU A 106 7.15 7.10 -18.17
N SER A 107 7.56 8.35 -18.49
CA SER A 107 8.84 8.90 -18.05
C SER A 107 8.93 8.99 -16.53
N ALA A 108 7.89 9.46 -15.86
CA ALA A 108 7.82 9.52 -14.40
C ALA A 108 7.90 8.12 -13.75
N LEU A 109 7.28 7.11 -14.37
CA LEU A 109 7.33 5.70 -13.94
C LEU A 109 8.63 5.00 -14.41
N SER A 110 9.48 5.66 -15.19
CA SER A 110 10.74 5.14 -15.77
C SER A 110 10.56 3.87 -16.60
N VAL A 111 9.44 3.74 -17.31
CA VAL A 111 9.10 2.57 -18.13
C VAL A 111 8.66 2.97 -19.54
N THR A 112 8.79 2.04 -20.49
CA THR A 112 8.10 2.13 -21.77
C THR A 112 6.66 1.59 -21.65
N HIS A 113 5.77 1.97 -22.57
CA HIS A 113 4.40 1.45 -22.60
C HIS A 113 4.38 -0.09 -22.73
N THR A 114 5.31 -0.66 -23.51
CA THR A 114 5.42 -2.11 -23.67
C THR A 114 5.84 -2.81 -22.37
N GLU A 115 6.83 -2.27 -21.65
CA GLU A 115 7.23 -2.79 -20.35
C GLU A 115 6.10 -2.70 -19.33
N LEU A 116 5.39 -1.56 -19.29
CA LEU A 116 4.25 -1.37 -18.39
C LEU A 116 3.18 -2.42 -18.64
N LYS A 117 2.69 -2.55 -19.88
CA LYS A 117 1.66 -3.54 -20.23
C LYS A 117 2.06 -4.97 -19.91
N LYS A 118 3.33 -5.31 -20.10
CA LYS A 118 3.83 -6.65 -19.82
C LYS A 118 3.88 -6.98 -18.34
N ASN A 119 4.29 -6.02 -17.50
CA ASN A 119 4.64 -6.28 -16.11
C ASN A 119 3.58 -5.86 -15.10
N ILE A 120 2.71 -4.87 -15.43
CA ILE A 120 1.71 -4.36 -14.48
C ILE A 120 0.72 -5.45 -14.02
N SER A 121 0.30 -6.33 -14.92
CA SER A 121 -0.55 -7.48 -14.59
C SER A 121 0.16 -8.43 -13.62
N THR A 122 1.45 -8.70 -13.83
CA THR A 122 2.25 -9.54 -12.94
C THR A 122 2.42 -8.89 -11.57
N LEU A 123 2.68 -7.58 -11.52
CA LEU A 123 2.75 -6.82 -10.27
C LEU A 123 1.45 -6.92 -9.48
N TYR A 124 0.31 -6.65 -10.11
CA TYR A 124 -1.00 -6.79 -9.46
C TYR A 124 -1.24 -8.21 -8.92
N ARG A 125 -1.02 -9.22 -9.75
CA ARG A 125 -1.20 -10.64 -9.37
C ARG A 125 -0.23 -11.11 -8.31
N SER A 126 0.96 -10.51 -8.25
CA SER A 126 1.95 -10.83 -7.22
C SER A 126 1.47 -10.39 -5.83
N LEU A 127 0.82 -9.24 -5.73
CA LEU A 127 0.25 -8.72 -4.49
C LEU A 127 -1.03 -9.46 -4.06
N ALA A 128 -1.80 -9.97 -5.03
CA ALA A 128 -3.03 -10.73 -4.74
C ALA A 128 -2.77 -12.16 -4.18
N ASN A 129 -1.51 -12.57 -4.06
CA ASN A 129 -1.11 -13.92 -3.59
C ASN A 129 -1.12 -14.08 -2.07
N ASP A 130 -1.26 -13.02 -1.32
CA ASP A 130 -1.01 -13.04 0.14
C ASP A 130 -2.27 -13.25 0.99
N VAL A 131 -3.26 -13.99 0.48
CA VAL A 131 -4.43 -14.35 1.29
C VAL A 131 -4.17 -15.70 1.98
N ARG A 132 -3.89 -15.67 3.27
CA ARG A 132 -3.77 -16.86 4.11
C ARG A 132 -4.98 -16.97 5.05
N ASP A 133 -5.99 -17.78 4.66
CA ASP A 133 -7.13 -18.21 5.51
C ASP A 133 -7.82 -17.10 6.32
N GLY A 134 -7.85 -15.86 5.80
CA GLY A 134 -8.48 -14.71 6.45
C GLY A 134 -7.66 -14.06 7.59
N LEU A 135 -6.43 -14.55 7.84
CA LEU A 135 -5.51 -13.98 8.83
C LEU A 135 -4.65 -12.86 8.22
N THR A 136 -4.21 -13.07 6.99
CA THR A 136 -3.51 -12.09 6.18
C THR A 136 -4.40 -11.70 5.02
N LEU A 137 -4.55 -10.43 4.78
CA LEU A 137 -5.32 -9.88 3.68
C LEU A 137 -4.64 -8.65 3.12
N LEU A 138 -4.22 -8.75 1.87
CA LEU A 138 -3.85 -7.60 1.04
C LEU A 138 -4.90 -7.49 -0.08
N ASP A 139 -5.67 -6.40 -0.07
CA ASP A 139 -6.70 -6.10 -1.06
C ASP A 139 -6.39 -4.77 -1.75
N MET A 140 -5.78 -4.86 -2.93
CA MET A 140 -5.57 -3.72 -3.80
C MET A 140 -6.64 -3.70 -4.87
N THR A 141 -7.40 -2.62 -4.96
CA THR A 141 -8.46 -2.49 -5.95
C THR A 141 -8.33 -1.22 -6.77
N ASN A 142 -8.28 -1.37 -8.08
CA ASN A 142 -8.27 -0.29 -9.05
C ASN A 142 -9.67 0.01 -9.56
N SER A 143 -10.01 1.29 -9.72
CA SER A 143 -11.26 1.69 -10.38
C SER A 143 -11.12 2.98 -11.18
N ILE A 144 -11.87 3.05 -12.29
CA ILE A 144 -12.10 4.28 -13.07
C ILE A 144 -13.59 4.62 -13.06
N TRP A 145 -13.89 5.87 -12.87
CA TRP A 145 -15.24 6.44 -12.81
C TRP A 145 -15.38 7.48 -13.89
N VAL A 146 -16.30 7.30 -14.82
CA VAL A 146 -16.46 8.15 -16.00
C VAL A 146 -17.84 8.81 -15.96
N ASP A 147 -17.93 10.09 -16.28
CA ASP A 147 -19.23 10.77 -16.37
C ASP A 147 -20.12 10.14 -17.47
N GLU A 148 -21.39 9.97 -17.19
CA GLU A 148 -22.36 9.35 -18.13
C GLU A 148 -22.42 10.04 -19.50
N SER A 149 -22.09 11.33 -19.58
CA SER A 149 -22.05 12.06 -20.85
C SER A 149 -20.80 11.79 -21.67
N THR A 150 -19.78 11.13 -21.09
CA THR A 150 -18.50 10.82 -21.74
C THR A 150 -18.59 9.49 -22.48
N GLN A 151 -18.44 9.52 -23.80
CA GLN A 151 -18.41 8.31 -24.60
C GLN A 151 -17.06 7.63 -24.48
N VAL A 152 -17.01 6.43 -23.88
CA VAL A 152 -15.78 5.68 -23.69
C VAL A 152 -15.50 4.66 -24.77
N ASN A 153 -14.23 4.44 -25.08
CA ASN A 153 -13.78 3.40 -26.00
C ASN A 153 -13.79 2.04 -25.30
N LYS A 154 -14.60 1.13 -25.82
CA LYS A 154 -14.72 -0.21 -25.25
C LYS A 154 -13.38 -0.95 -25.17
N SER A 155 -12.50 -0.80 -26.15
CA SER A 155 -11.18 -1.41 -26.14
C SER A 155 -10.30 -0.98 -24.97
N CYS A 156 -10.41 0.30 -24.55
CA CYS A 156 -9.73 0.79 -23.36
C CYS A 156 -10.31 0.14 -22.09
N ILE A 157 -11.63 0.12 -21.96
CA ILE A 157 -12.30 -0.52 -20.80
C ILE A 157 -11.94 -2.01 -20.71
N ASP A 158 -11.88 -2.71 -21.86
CA ASP A 158 -11.49 -4.12 -21.90
C ASP A 158 -10.01 -4.30 -21.47
N ALA A 159 -9.08 -3.43 -21.92
CA ALA A 159 -7.68 -3.45 -21.49
C ALA A 159 -7.54 -3.19 -20.00
N LEU A 160 -8.21 -2.15 -19.47
CA LEU A 160 -8.21 -1.84 -18.04
C LEU A 160 -8.72 -3.02 -17.19
N SER A 161 -9.75 -3.71 -17.65
CA SER A 161 -10.32 -4.86 -16.92
C SER A 161 -9.42 -6.10 -16.97
N ASN A 162 -8.77 -6.37 -18.11
CA ASN A 162 -8.02 -7.60 -18.33
C ASN A 162 -6.56 -7.51 -17.89
N ASP A 163 -5.90 -6.37 -18.14
CA ASP A 163 -4.47 -6.21 -17.93
C ASP A 163 -4.15 -5.49 -16.62
N TYR A 164 -5.05 -4.57 -16.17
CA TYR A 164 -4.86 -3.75 -14.98
C TYR A 164 -5.80 -4.11 -13.81
N TYR A 165 -6.63 -5.13 -13.95
CA TYR A 165 -7.61 -5.56 -12.93
C TYR A 165 -8.48 -4.43 -12.40
N CYS A 166 -8.88 -3.51 -13.30
CA CYS A 166 -9.61 -2.30 -12.96
C CYS A 166 -11.12 -2.48 -13.11
N TYR A 167 -11.87 -2.03 -12.11
CA TYR A 167 -13.31 -1.83 -12.22
C TYR A 167 -13.59 -0.52 -12.95
N SER A 168 -14.50 -0.53 -13.92
CA SER A 168 -14.89 0.67 -14.67
C SER A 168 -16.36 0.98 -14.42
N TYR A 169 -16.66 2.18 -13.99
CA TYR A 169 -18.00 2.64 -13.68
C TYR A 169 -18.35 3.89 -14.49
N SER A 170 -19.65 4.04 -14.83
CA SER A 170 -20.24 5.28 -15.27
C SER A 170 -21.04 5.87 -14.11
N ALA A 171 -20.91 7.18 -13.86
CA ALA A 171 -21.63 7.92 -12.83
C ALA A 171 -22.01 9.31 -13.33
N ASN A 172 -23.10 9.89 -12.80
CA ASN A 172 -23.61 11.16 -13.30
C ASN A 172 -23.06 12.34 -12.48
N PHE A 173 -21.79 12.70 -12.70
CA PHE A 173 -21.17 13.80 -11.98
C PHE A 173 -21.82 15.15 -12.29
N LYS A 174 -22.26 15.36 -13.54
CA LYS A 174 -22.79 16.65 -14.03
C LYS A 174 -24.21 16.97 -13.52
N LYS A 175 -25.08 15.96 -13.39
CA LYS A 175 -26.50 16.21 -13.07
C LYS A 175 -26.91 15.70 -11.69
N ASP A 176 -26.21 14.71 -11.15
CA ASP A 176 -26.45 14.14 -9.82
C ASP A 176 -25.10 13.87 -9.11
N ASN A 177 -24.36 14.94 -8.90
CA ASN A 177 -23.02 14.91 -8.32
C ASN A 177 -22.99 14.25 -6.94
N ALA A 178 -24.00 14.49 -6.11
CA ALA A 178 -24.09 13.91 -4.78
C ALA A 178 -24.24 12.39 -4.83
N ALA A 179 -25.07 11.84 -5.72
CA ALA A 179 -25.22 10.39 -5.88
C ALA A 179 -23.96 9.75 -6.45
N ALA A 180 -23.27 10.42 -7.41
CA ALA A 180 -22.01 9.97 -7.99
C ALA A 180 -20.90 9.90 -6.91
N ASN A 181 -20.66 10.98 -6.16
CA ASN A 181 -19.71 10.99 -5.04
C ASN A 181 -20.07 9.98 -3.95
N GLY A 182 -21.37 9.82 -3.64
CA GLY A 182 -21.83 8.80 -2.72
C GLY A 182 -21.57 7.36 -3.20
N ALA A 183 -21.59 7.11 -4.51
CA ALA A 183 -21.22 5.81 -5.08
C ALA A 183 -19.70 5.54 -4.94
N VAL A 184 -18.86 6.54 -5.23
CA VAL A 184 -17.41 6.48 -5.02
C VAL A 184 -17.08 6.21 -3.55
N ARG A 185 -17.66 6.99 -2.62
CA ARG A 185 -17.47 6.80 -1.18
C ARG A 185 -17.81 5.38 -0.73
N ARG A 186 -18.98 4.85 -1.15
CA ARG A 186 -19.37 3.47 -0.81
C ARG A 186 -18.36 2.45 -1.34
N PHE A 187 -17.90 2.62 -2.58
CA PHE A 187 -16.91 1.73 -3.17
C PHE A 187 -15.63 1.71 -2.34
N VAL A 188 -15.06 2.87 -2.01
CA VAL A 188 -13.83 2.96 -1.20
C VAL A 188 -14.04 2.38 0.19
N LYS A 189 -15.15 2.74 0.86
CA LYS A 189 -15.50 2.20 2.17
C LYS A 189 -15.57 0.68 2.17
N ASP A 190 -16.22 0.10 1.17
CA ASP A 190 -16.37 -1.36 1.06
C ASP A 190 -15.02 -2.05 0.80
N ARG A 191 -14.17 -1.48 -0.06
CA ARG A 191 -12.84 -2.02 -0.40
C ARG A 191 -11.82 -1.87 0.73
N THR A 192 -11.94 -0.83 1.53
CA THR A 192 -11.10 -0.61 2.72
C THR A 192 -11.74 -1.13 4.01
N ARG A 193 -12.83 -1.91 3.91
CA ARG A 193 -13.55 -2.50 5.04
C ARG A 193 -13.99 -1.47 6.10
N GLY A 194 -14.28 -0.25 5.64
CA GLY A 194 -14.70 0.86 6.48
C GLY A 194 -13.56 1.69 7.07
N LEU A 195 -12.31 1.35 6.80
CA LEU A 195 -11.14 2.11 7.26
C LEU A 195 -11.18 3.54 6.68
N ILE A 196 -11.46 3.67 5.38
CA ILE A 196 -11.63 4.96 4.71
C ILE A 196 -13.12 5.18 4.40
N ASP A 197 -13.75 6.14 5.08
CA ASP A 197 -15.14 6.52 4.88
C ASP A 197 -15.29 8.04 4.74
N LYS A 198 -14.95 8.57 3.56
CA LYS A 198 -15.00 10.00 3.28
C LYS A 198 -15.53 10.31 1.88
N GLU A 199 -15.92 11.56 1.64
CA GLU A 199 -16.26 12.07 0.32
C GLU A 199 -15.02 12.63 -0.38
N TYR A 200 -14.88 12.35 -1.68
CA TYR A 200 -13.72 12.77 -2.47
C TYR A 200 -13.92 14.17 -3.11
N GLY A 201 -15.13 14.73 -3.05
CA GLY A 201 -15.41 16.07 -3.55
C GLY A 201 -15.22 16.22 -5.07
N LEU A 202 -15.43 15.14 -5.84
CA LEU A 202 -15.33 15.19 -7.29
C LEU A 202 -16.37 16.19 -7.82
N SER A 203 -15.92 17.14 -8.63
CA SER A 203 -16.78 18.24 -9.14
C SER A 203 -17.74 17.77 -10.23
N ASP A 204 -18.70 18.61 -10.57
CA ASP A 204 -19.60 18.44 -11.72
C ASP A 204 -18.89 18.58 -13.07
N GLU A 205 -17.67 19.11 -13.11
CA GLU A 205 -16.81 19.13 -14.30
C GLU A 205 -16.02 17.82 -14.51
N THR A 206 -16.07 16.88 -13.56
CA THR A 206 -15.34 15.61 -13.63
C THR A 206 -15.74 14.81 -14.86
N ALA A 207 -14.84 14.67 -15.83
CA ALA A 207 -15.01 13.78 -16.98
C ALA A 207 -14.72 12.32 -16.60
N PHE A 208 -13.66 12.08 -15.83
CA PHE A 208 -13.32 10.80 -15.24
C PHE A 208 -12.49 10.98 -13.97
N ALA A 209 -12.48 9.96 -13.11
CA ALA A 209 -11.61 9.86 -11.94
C ALA A 209 -11.05 8.45 -11.83
N ILE A 210 -9.78 8.34 -11.45
CA ILE A 210 -9.11 7.07 -11.15
C ILE A 210 -8.96 6.98 -9.64
N ILE A 211 -9.41 5.87 -9.06
CA ILE A 211 -9.37 5.65 -7.62
C ILE A 211 -8.76 4.26 -7.37
N ASN A 212 -7.67 4.26 -6.65
CA ASN A 212 -7.04 3.05 -6.12
C ASN A 212 -7.29 2.96 -4.62
N THR A 213 -7.48 1.75 -4.12
CA THR A 213 -7.56 1.45 -2.70
C THR A 213 -6.58 0.34 -2.37
N LEU A 214 -5.89 0.48 -1.25
CA LEU A 214 -5.05 -0.55 -0.67
C LEU A 214 -5.46 -0.77 0.77
N TYR A 215 -5.76 -2.01 1.10
CA TYR A 215 -6.09 -2.47 2.44
C TYR A 215 -5.13 -3.59 2.82
N LEU A 216 -4.37 -3.40 3.88
CA LEU A 216 -3.48 -4.41 4.45
C LEU A 216 -3.95 -4.77 5.85
N LYS A 217 -4.03 -6.07 6.13
CA LYS A 217 -4.27 -6.61 7.45
C LYS A 217 -3.41 -7.84 7.64
N ASP A 218 -2.59 -7.85 8.67
CA ASP A 218 -1.79 -9.01 9.01
C ASP A 218 -1.45 -9.05 10.50
N LEU A 219 -1.27 -10.24 11.02
CA LEU A 219 -0.95 -10.49 12.42
C LEU A 219 0.55 -10.57 12.65
N TRP A 220 1.00 -10.32 13.89
CA TRP A 220 2.42 -10.49 14.24
C TRP A 220 2.86 -11.95 14.28
N ASN A 221 1.97 -12.87 14.64
CA ASN A 221 2.33 -14.27 14.83
C ASN A 221 1.18 -15.25 14.60
N LEU A 222 1.54 -16.52 14.40
CA LEU A 222 0.61 -17.64 14.15
C LEU A 222 -0.33 -17.96 15.31
N THR A 223 0.03 -17.60 16.53
CA THR A 223 -0.78 -17.92 17.70
C THR A 223 -1.95 -16.98 17.88
N GLY A 224 -2.01 -15.88 17.09
CA GLY A 224 -3.01 -14.84 17.22
C GLY A 224 -2.94 -14.08 18.56
N ASN A 225 -1.86 -14.31 19.33
CA ASN A 225 -1.63 -13.57 20.56
C ASN A 225 -1.11 -12.16 20.21
N ASP A 226 -1.52 -11.21 21.03
CA ASP A 226 -0.97 -9.86 20.99
C ASP A 226 0.55 -9.92 21.23
N LEU A 227 1.32 -9.02 20.60
CA LEU A 227 2.68 -8.78 21.05
C LEU A 227 2.64 -8.27 22.49
N PRO A 228 3.54 -8.74 23.35
CA PRO A 228 3.63 -8.22 24.70
C PRO A 228 4.17 -6.79 24.68
N PHE A 229 3.72 -6.00 25.65
CA PHE A 229 4.36 -4.74 25.98
C PHE A 229 5.55 -4.95 26.90
N THR A 230 6.44 -3.98 26.93
CA THR A 230 7.47 -3.86 27.97
C THR A 230 6.84 -3.74 29.36
N ASP A 231 7.53 -4.24 30.39
CA ASP A 231 7.06 -4.07 31.77
C ASP A 231 7.11 -2.60 32.19
N GLU A 232 8.19 -1.90 31.81
CA GLU A 232 8.45 -0.50 32.08
C GLU A 232 7.99 0.40 30.93
N GLU A 233 7.69 1.65 31.26
CA GLU A 233 7.43 2.73 30.30
C GLU A 233 8.75 3.32 29.81
N TYR A 234 8.75 3.75 28.54
CA TYR A 234 9.83 4.47 27.89
C TYR A 234 9.40 5.90 27.59
N GLY A 235 10.33 6.84 27.71
CA GLY A 235 10.10 8.20 27.22
C GLY A 235 10.28 8.22 25.69
N PHE A 236 9.20 8.41 24.96
CA PHE A 236 9.25 8.60 23.51
C PHE A 236 9.41 10.10 23.21
N ASN A 237 10.48 10.44 22.50
CA ASN A 237 10.80 11.80 22.09
C ASN A 237 10.05 12.14 20.79
N ASN A 238 8.96 12.91 20.90
CA ASN A 238 8.18 13.37 19.76
C ASN A 238 8.97 14.40 18.93
N ALA A 239 8.65 14.56 17.65
CA ALA A 239 9.31 15.51 16.76
C ALA A 239 9.17 16.98 17.20
N ASP A 240 8.11 17.31 17.94
CA ASP A 240 7.88 18.64 18.50
C ASP A 240 8.71 18.94 19.78
N GLY A 241 9.55 18.00 20.21
CA GLY A 241 10.37 18.09 21.41
C GLY A 241 9.65 17.72 22.72
N SER A 242 8.39 17.36 22.67
CA SER A 242 7.67 16.79 23.82
C SER A 242 8.06 15.34 24.05
N VAL A 243 7.87 14.85 25.30
CA VAL A 243 8.14 13.45 25.65
C VAL A 243 6.86 12.79 26.13
N THR A 244 6.49 11.69 25.47
CA THR A 244 5.35 10.86 25.87
C THR A 244 5.84 9.59 26.57
N GLN A 245 5.33 9.32 27.79
CA GLN A 245 5.62 8.04 28.46
C GLN A 245 4.72 6.95 27.89
N THR A 246 5.32 5.89 27.38
CA THR A 246 4.60 4.78 26.76
C THR A 246 5.28 3.44 26.97
N LYS A 247 4.53 2.36 26.89
CA LYS A 247 5.06 1.02 26.78
C LYS A 247 5.29 0.66 25.32
N LEU A 248 6.41 0.02 25.05
CA LEU A 248 6.75 -0.44 23.70
C LEU A 248 6.30 -1.87 23.49
N LEU A 249 5.85 -2.18 22.29
CA LEU A 249 5.65 -3.54 21.83
C LEU A 249 7.00 -4.24 21.73
N THR A 250 7.09 -5.48 22.23
CA THR A 250 8.30 -6.28 22.13
C THR A 250 8.15 -7.26 20.99
N GLY A 251 8.76 -6.96 19.85
CA GLY A 251 8.80 -7.84 18.68
C GLY A 251 9.57 -9.14 18.92
N TYR A 252 9.47 -10.06 17.98
CA TYR A 252 10.28 -11.26 17.98
C TYR A 252 11.69 -10.99 17.49
N TYR A 253 12.63 -11.84 17.90
CA TYR A 253 13.96 -11.82 17.32
C TYR A 253 13.90 -12.20 15.84
N ASN A 254 14.45 -11.34 14.99
CA ASN A 254 14.72 -11.63 13.58
C ASN A 254 16.22 -11.85 13.40
N GLY A 255 16.60 -12.70 12.46
CA GLY A 255 18.02 -12.88 12.12
C GLY A 255 18.61 -11.57 11.57
N GLY A 256 19.89 -11.33 11.87
CA GLY A 256 20.64 -10.18 11.37
C GLY A 256 21.00 -9.13 12.41
N LYS A 257 21.89 -8.22 12.00
CA LYS A 257 22.40 -7.10 12.78
C LYS A 257 21.73 -5.80 12.34
N VAL A 258 21.59 -4.85 13.25
CA VAL A 258 21.17 -3.49 12.93
C VAL A 258 22.07 -2.89 11.86
N TYR A 259 21.47 -2.28 10.84
CA TYR A 259 22.19 -1.46 9.87
C TYR A 259 22.43 -0.09 10.48
N GLU A 260 23.68 0.36 10.47
CA GLU A 260 24.10 1.60 11.13
C GLU A 260 24.85 2.49 10.15
N THR A 261 24.50 3.76 10.13
CA THR A 261 25.22 4.85 9.48
C THR A 261 25.57 5.94 10.52
N ASP A 262 26.21 7.02 10.09
CA ASP A 262 26.43 8.17 10.97
C ASP A 262 25.11 8.90 11.31
N GLU A 263 24.12 8.86 10.41
CA GLU A 263 22.88 9.64 10.49
C GLU A 263 21.71 8.85 11.09
N TYR A 264 21.62 7.56 10.77
CA TYR A 264 20.49 6.72 11.20
C TYR A 264 20.89 5.27 11.39
N SER A 265 20.03 4.58 12.12
CA SER A 265 20.06 3.13 12.27
C SER A 265 18.77 2.53 11.71
N ALA A 266 18.84 1.35 11.11
CA ALA A 266 17.69 0.70 10.53
C ALA A 266 17.62 -0.79 10.88
N PHE A 267 16.41 -1.27 11.12
CA PHE A 267 16.10 -2.68 11.27
C PHE A 267 14.61 -2.93 10.98
N TYR A 268 14.14 -4.18 11.07
CA TYR A 268 12.78 -4.54 10.75
C TYR A 268 12.19 -5.60 11.69
N THR A 269 10.86 -5.65 11.74
CA THR A 269 10.10 -6.79 12.25
C THR A 269 9.22 -7.36 11.14
N LYS A 270 8.81 -8.62 11.29
CA LYS A 270 7.98 -9.33 10.30
C LYS A 270 6.63 -9.70 10.88
N THR A 271 5.62 -9.63 10.03
CA THR A 271 4.30 -10.17 10.30
C THR A 271 4.19 -11.63 9.84
N LEU A 272 3.07 -12.26 10.14
CA LEU A 272 2.74 -13.64 9.76
C LEU A 272 2.78 -13.86 8.24
N GLY A 273 2.23 -12.93 7.46
CA GLY A 273 2.24 -12.94 5.99
C GLY A 273 3.59 -12.61 5.38
N SER A 274 4.62 -12.42 6.21
CA SER A 274 5.98 -12.05 5.80
C SER A 274 6.09 -10.61 5.27
N TYR A 275 5.12 -9.74 5.60
CA TYR A 275 5.32 -8.30 5.42
C TYR A 275 6.38 -7.83 6.40
N LYS A 276 7.23 -6.92 5.93
CA LYS A 276 8.29 -6.34 6.76
C LYS A 276 7.88 -4.91 7.14
N LEU A 277 7.87 -4.62 8.43
CA LEU A 277 7.84 -3.26 8.95
C LEU A 277 9.27 -2.86 9.25
N LYS A 278 9.86 -2.09 8.34
CA LYS A 278 11.23 -1.58 8.42
C LYS A 278 11.20 -0.21 9.07
N PHE A 279 12.12 0.04 9.99
CA PHE A 279 12.25 1.30 10.72
C PHE A 279 13.52 2.02 10.30
N ILE A 280 13.46 3.35 10.21
CA ILE A 280 14.57 4.26 9.99
C ILE A 280 14.60 5.19 11.19
N LEU A 281 15.52 4.97 12.11
CA LEU A 281 15.63 5.69 13.38
C LEU A 281 16.78 6.69 13.33
N PRO A 282 16.53 8.00 13.49
CA PRO A 282 17.61 8.98 13.49
C PRO A 282 18.56 8.75 14.68
N ASN A 283 19.86 8.85 14.42
CA ASN A 283 20.90 8.83 15.46
C ASN A 283 20.95 10.17 16.20
N ASP A 284 21.70 10.24 17.30
CA ASP A 284 21.85 11.45 18.08
C ASP A 284 22.39 12.60 17.23
N GLY A 285 21.69 13.73 17.27
CA GLY A 285 22.02 14.92 16.49
C GLY A 285 21.28 15.05 15.16
N TYR A 286 20.53 14.03 14.76
CA TYR A 286 19.69 14.04 13.57
C TYR A 286 18.20 13.96 13.95
N THR A 287 17.37 14.44 13.06
CA THR A 287 15.90 14.36 13.16
C THR A 287 15.33 13.42 12.08
N VAL A 288 14.06 13.07 12.19
CA VAL A 288 13.40 12.29 11.15
C VAL A 288 13.35 13.04 9.81
N ASP A 289 13.29 14.37 9.84
CA ASP A 289 13.30 15.21 8.63
C ASP A 289 14.64 15.12 7.87
N ASP A 290 15.76 14.96 8.60
CA ASP A 290 17.08 14.82 8.00
C ASP A 290 17.24 13.48 7.28
N ILE A 291 16.62 12.42 7.79
CA ILE A 291 16.85 11.03 7.36
C ILE A 291 15.78 10.45 6.44
N PHE A 292 14.56 11.01 6.41
CA PHE A 292 13.47 10.49 5.58
C PHE A 292 13.57 11.00 4.14
N THR A 293 14.66 10.63 3.48
CA THR A 293 15.01 11.00 2.10
C THR A 293 14.80 9.86 1.14
N ALA A 294 14.64 10.17 -0.16
CA ALA A 294 14.50 9.13 -1.19
C ALA A 294 15.68 8.15 -1.22
N GLU A 295 16.91 8.64 -0.98
CA GLU A 295 18.12 7.83 -0.95
C GLU A 295 18.11 6.85 0.23
N ASN A 296 17.80 7.34 1.43
CA ASN A 296 17.78 6.51 2.63
C ASN A 296 16.62 5.50 2.60
N ILE A 297 15.43 5.90 2.11
CA ILE A 297 14.28 5.01 1.91
C ILE A 297 14.67 3.89 0.94
N ALA A 298 15.27 4.21 -0.22
CA ALA A 298 15.70 3.21 -1.19
C ALA A 298 16.79 2.29 -0.63
N THR A 299 17.77 2.86 0.11
CA THR A 299 18.83 2.09 0.76
C THR A 299 18.25 1.09 1.75
N VAL A 300 17.39 1.54 2.68
CA VAL A 300 16.78 0.67 3.70
C VAL A 300 15.84 -0.35 3.05
N ASN A 301 15.14 0.02 1.98
CA ASN A 301 14.30 -0.94 1.25
C ASN A 301 15.12 -2.03 0.56
N GLY A 302 16.27 -1.69 0.00
CA GLY A 302 17.19 -2.63 -0.66
C GLY A 302 17.95 -3.55 0.30
N LEU A 303 17.91 -3.33 1.61
CA LEU A 303 18.54 -4.22 2.59
C LEU A 303 17.76 -5.54 2.68
N THR A 304 18.20 -6.55 1.96
CA THR A 304 17.46 -7.81 1.80
C THR A 304 17.50 -8.71 3.03
N ASP A 305 18.63 -8.85 3.69
CA ASP A 305 18.78 -9.66 4.89
C ASP A 305 19.85 -9.04 5.78
N TYR A 306 19.56 -7.97 6.45
CA TYR A 306 20.42 -7.30 7.44
C TYR A 306 21.54 -8.19 8.02
N GLY A 307 22.37 -8.79 7.13
CA GLY A 307 23.50 -9.63 7.50
C GLY A 307 23.22 -11.13 7.74
N ASN A 308 22.19 -11.71 7.16
CA ASN A 308 21.97 -13.17 7.16
C ASN A 308 22.93 -13.97 6.23
N SER A 309 23.95 -13.36 5.68
CA SER A 309 25.10 -14.17 5.28
C SER A 309 25.66 -14.81 6.54
N ALA A 310 25.60 -16.15 6.64
CA ALA A 310 26.30 -16.88 7.69
C ALA A 310 27.70 -16.27 7.77
N PRO A 311 28.08 -15.65 8.89
CA PRO A 311 29.34 -14.95 8.94
C PRO A 311 30.44 -15.99 8.74
N GLU A 312 31.46 -15.64 8.00
CA GLU A 312 32.68 -16.45 7.87
C GLU A 312 33.28 -16.82 9.22
N SER A 313 32.84 -16.11 10.29
CA SER A 313 33.27 -16.28 11.69
C SER A 313 32.40 -17.23 12.54
N GLY A 314 31.28 -17.78 12.02
CA GLY A 314 30.36 -18.61 12.81
C GLY A 314 29.51 -17.86 13.85
N THR A 315 29.46 -16.52 13.82
CA THR A 315 28.64 -15.68 14.70
C THR A 315 27.25 -15.49 14.11
N TYR A 316 26.21 -15.85 14.83
CA TYR A 316 24.82 -15.66 14.44
C TYR A 316 24.21 -14.49 15.23
N TYR A 317 23.75 -13.47 14.51
CA TYR A 317 23.11 -12.30 15.09
C TYR A 317 21.59 -12.47 15.11
N ALA A 318 20.96 -11.97 16.17
CA ALA A 318 19.51 -11.82 16.23
C ALA A 318 19.15 -10.50 16.89
N THR A 319 18.28 -9.75 16.26
CA THR A 319 17.83 -8.43 16.72
C THR A 319 16.33 -8.47 17.00
N ARG A 320 15.92 -7.86 18.11
CA ARG A 320 14.54 -7.70 18.51
C ARG A 320 14.19 -6.22 18.50
N CYS A 321 13.07 -5.85 17.84
CA CYS A 321 12.56 -4.50 17.84
C CYS A 321 11.68 -4.23 19.06
N PHE A 322 11.82 -3.02 19.60
CA PHE A 322 10.90 -2.42 20.57
C PHE A 322 10.32 -1.16 19.94
N PHE A 323 9.02 -1.09 19.77
CA PHE A 323 8.38 0.02 19.05
C PHE A 323 7.01 0.36 19.65
N PRO A 324 6.56 1.61 19.57
CA PRO A 324 5.23 2.01 20.06
C PRO A 324 4.12 1.49 19.14
N GLU A 325 2.88 1.40 19.68
CA GLU A 325 1.70 1.42 18.82
C GLU A 325 1.58 2.80 18.16
N PHE A 326 1.15 2.84 16.88
CA PHE A 326 0.97 4.11 16.19
C PHE A 326 -0.15 4.04 15.14
N LYS A 327 -0.65 5.22 14.81
CA LYS A 327 -1.54 5.42 13.67
C LYS A 327 -1.01 6.56 12.81
N CYS A 328 -1.15 6.42 11.51
CA CYS A 328 -0.75 7.45 10.57
C CYS A 328 -1.67 7.43 9.35
N GLY A 329 -1.73 8.54 8.66
CA GLY A 329 -2.54 8.70 7.47
C GLY A 329 -2.07 9.85 6.60
N TYR A 330 -2.66 9.93 5.44
CA TYR A 330 -2.51 11.05 4.51
C TYR A 330 -3.83 11.28 3.79
N ASP A 331 -4.17 12.52 3.58
CA ASP A 331 -5.33 12.92 2.81
C ASP A 331 -5.01 14.20 2.03
N GLY A 332 -4.69 14.06 0.75
CA GLY A 332 -4.28 15.21 -0.06
C GLY A 332 -4.34 14.96 -1.56
N ASP A 333 -4.19 16.07 -2.29
CA ASP A 333 -4.02 16.07 -3.74
C ASP A 333 -2.54 16.06 -4.10
N LEU A 334 -2.10 15.04 -4.81
CA LEU A 334 -0.72 14.88 -5.26
C LEU A 334 -0.41 15.63 -6.56
N ALA A 335 -1.36 16.35 -7.18
CA ALA A 335 -1.15 17.00 -8.47
C ALA A 335 0.03 17.97 -8.46
N GLY A 336 0.24 18.74 -7.38
CA GLY A 336 1.38 19.63 -7.22
C GLY A 336 2.71 18.89 -7.25
N ILE A 337 2.82 17.84 -6.44
CA ILE A 337 4.03 16.99 -6.33
C ILE A 337 4.31 16.30 -7.68
N LEU A 338 3.29 15.76 -8.33
CA LEU A 338 3.43 15.07 -9.61
C LEU A 338 3.91 16.01 -10.72
N LYS A 339 3.44 17.27 -10.73
CA LYS A 339 3.93 18.31 -11.66
C LYS A 339 5.38 18.68 -11.36
N GLU A 340 5.68 19.09 -10.13
CA GLU A 340 6.95 19.70 -9.77
C GLU A 340 8.10 18.70 -9.66
N LYS A 341 7.83 17.53 -9.08
CA LYS A 341 8.86 16.53 -8.77
C LYS A 341 8.94 15.40 -9.80
N PHE A 342 7.86 15.12 -10.54
CA PHE A 342 7.79 14.02 -11.51
C PHE A 342 7.64 14.47 -12.97
N GLY A 343 7.40 15.78 -13.22
CA GLY A 343 7.27 16.33 -14.56
C GLY A 343 5.98 15.91 -15.29
N ILE A 344 4.95 15.52 -14.55
CA ILE A 344 3.64 15.15 -15.11
C ILE A 344 2.78 16.42 -15.18
N GLU A 345 2.92 17.20 -16.22
CA GLU A 345 2.17 18.47 -16.38
C GLU A 345 0.91 18.33 -17.21
N ARG A 346 1.00 17.64 -18.39
CA ARG A 346 -0.07 17.55 -19.37
C ARG A 346 -1.32 16.89 -18.83
N LEU A 347 -1.17 15.92 -17.94
CA LEU A 347 -2.27 15.22 -17.26
C LEU A 347 -3.33 16.19 -16.70
N PHE A 348 -2.90 17.37 -16.25
CA PHE A 348 -3.71 18.37 -15.56
C PHE A 348 -4.10 19.58 -16.42
N LYS A 349 -3.66 19.65 -17.68
CA LYS A 349 -3.96 20.78 -18.56
C LYS A 349 -5.34 20.64 -19.21
N ASN A 350 -6.19 21.64 -19.00
CA ASN A 350 -7.52 21.66 -19.58
C ASN A 350 -7.46 21.86 -21.10
N PRO A 351 -7.94 20.90 -21.91
CA PRO A 351 -7.90 21.01 -23.38
C PRO A 351 -8.70 22.17 -23.97
N ALA A 352 -9.61 22.78 -23.22
CA ALA A 352 -10.39 23.92 -23.68
C ALA A 352 -9.62 25.24 -23.64
N ASN A 353 -8.63 25.38 -22.76
CA ASN A 353 -8.02 26.66 -22.41
C ASN A 353 -6.50 26.69 -22.53
N GLU A 354 -5.82 25.55 -22.63
CA GLU A 354 -4.38 25.47 -22.53
C GLU A 354 -3.74 24.78 -23.73
N SER A 355 -2.64 25.35 -24.21
CA SER A 355 -1.82 24.73 -25.25
C SER A 355 -1.07 23.53 -24.68
N GLY A 356 -0.90 22.48 -25.48
CA GLY A 356 -0.29 21.22 -25.03
C GLY A 356 -1.15 20.50 -24.00
N ALA A 357 -2.47 20.60 -24.18
CA ALA A 357 -3.49 19.95 -23.38
C ALA A 357 -3.30 18.43 -23.32
N CYS A 358 -3.90 17.82 -22.31
CA CYS A 358 -3.88 16.38 -22.15
C CYS A 358 -4.58 15.66 -23.31
N ASP A 359 -4.12 14.46 -23.58
CA ASP A 359 -4.65 13.56 -24.59
C ASP A 359 -5.08 12.24 -23.93
N PHE A 360 -6.40 12.06 -23.83
CA PHE A 360 -7.04 10.84 -23.35
C PHE A 360 -7.81 10.09 -24.45
N PHE A 361 -7.40 10.27 -25.71
CA PHE A 361 -8.10 9.65 -26.85
C PHE A 361 -8.10 8.12 -26.85
N THR A 362 -7.28 7.48 -26.04
CA THR A 362 -7.40 6.02 -25.82
C THR A 362 -8.67 5.68 -25.02
N LEU A 363 -9.00 6.51 -24.01
CA LEU A 363 -10.20 6.34 -23.18
C LEU A 363 -11.46 6.86 -23.88
N THR A 364 -11.41 8.05 -24.46
CA THR A 364 -12.59 8.77 -24.96
C THR A 364 -12.25 9.67 -26.12
N SER A 365 -13.19 9.83 -27.07
CA SER A 365 -13.06 10.80 -28.16
C SER A 365 -13.39 12.24 -27.74
N SER A 366 -13.89 12.44 -26.52
CA SER A 366 -14.20 13.77 -25.98
C SER A 366 -12.98 14.37 -25.29
N PRO A 367 -12.77 15.70 -25.33
CA PRO A 367 -11.76 16.34 -24.52
C PRO A 367 -11.97 16.01 -23.02
N ALA A 368 -10.93 15.50 -22.38
CA ALA A 368 -10.95 15.14 -20.96
C ALA A 368 -9.58 15.41 -20.32
N TYR A 369 -9.54 15.77 -19.04
CA TYR A 369 -8.33 15.99 -18.28
C TYR A 369 -8.53 15.58 -16.83
N CYS A 370 -7.44 15.37 -16.12
CA CYS A 370 -7.47 15.02 -14.71
C CYS A 370 -7.47 16.32 -13.88
N THR A 371 -8.47 16.49 -13.04
CA THR A 371 -8.57 17.69 -12.19
C THR A 371 -7.72 17.61 -10.94
N ALA A 372 -7.52 16.40 -10.39
CA ALA A 372 -6.76 16.13 -9.17
C ALA A 372 -6.35 14.65 -9.10
N VAL A 373 -5.31 14.35 -8.35
CA VAL A 373 -4.92 12.99 -7.98
C VAL A 373 -5.05 12.87 -6.47
N TYR A 374 -6.25 12.55 -6.01
CA TYR A 374 -6.51 12.35 -4.58
C TYR A 374 -5.89 11.05 -4.10
N HIS A 375 -5.08 11.17 -3.07
CA HIS A 375 -4.51 10.04 -2.36
C HIS A 375 -4.93 10.08 -0.89
N THR A 376 -5.46 8.96 -0.42
CA THR A 376 -5.89 8.80 0.97
C THR A 376 -5.39 7.48 1.48
N THR A 377 -4.72 7.52 2.62
CA THR A 377 -4.24 6.35 3.33
C THR A 377 -4.60 6.45 4.79
N GLU A 378 -4.87 5.31 5.39
CA GLU A 378 -4.93 5.13 6.83
C GLU A 378 -4.24 3.82 7.20
N LEU A 379 -3.42 3.85 8.24
CA LEU A 379 -2.65 2.73 8.75
C LEU A 379 -2.65 2.74 10.26
N ALA A 380 -2.87 1.58 10.87
CA ALA A 380 -2.69 1.35 12.28
C ALA A 380 -1.74 0.18 12.51
N VAL A 381 -0.80 0.36 13.42
CA VAL A 381 0.11 -0.68 13.90
C VAL A 381 -0.10 -0.79 15.40
N ASP A 382 -0.56 -1.94 15.84
CA ASP A 382 -0.89 -2.21 17.23
C ASP A 382 -0.33 -3.57 17.71
N LYS A 383 -0.61 -3.93 18.94
CA LYS A 383 -0.19 -5.20 19.53
C LYS A 383 -0.69 -6.44 18.79
N LYS A 384 -1.72 -6.34 17.98
CA LYS A 384 -2.28 -7.47 17.21
C LYS A 384 -1.59 -7.67 15.87
N GLY A 385 -1.20 -6.57 15.25
CA GLY A 385 -0.64 -6.58 13.91
C GLY A 385 -0.67 -5.23 13.23
N ILE A 386 -0.67 -5.29 11.92
CA ILE A 386 -1.03 -4.17 11.06
C ILE A 386 -2.53 -4.29 10.86
N GLU A 387 -3.32 -3.33 11.33
CA GLU A 387 -4.78 -3.30 11.39
C GLU A 387 -5.43 -4.58 11.98
N GLY A 388 -5.33 -4.79 13.24
CA GLY A 388 -5.65 -6.01 13.99
C GLY A 388 -7.03 -6.66 13.85
N ALA A 389 -7.02 -8.01 13.71
CA ALA A 389 -8.13 -8.90 14.05
C ALA A 389 -7.61 -10.30 14.45
N ALA A 390 -8.34 -10.98 15.34
CA ALA A 390 -7.91 -12.23 15.97
C ALA A 390 -8.25 -13.51 15.19
N GLY A 391 -7.33 -14.51 15.24
CA GLY A 391 -7.55 -15.88 14.78
C GLY A 391 -6.52 -16.84 15.38
N THR A 392 -6.88 -18.11 15.61
CA THR A 392 -6.07 -19.11 16.35
C THR A 392 -5.39 -20.08 15.38
N ILE A 393 -4.07 -20.29 15.47
CA ILE A 393 -3.35 -21.38 14.75
C ILE A 393 -2.15 -21.91 15.56
N MET A 394 -1.80 -23.20 15.33
CA MET A 394 -0.82 -23.99 16.08
C MET A 394 0.63 -23.81 15.60
N PRO A 395 1.64 -24.02 16.47
CA PRO A 395 3.04 -23.85 16.17
C PRO A 395 3.66 -25.09 15.50
N GLY A 396 4.65 -24.85 14.63
CA GLY A 396 5.53 -25.86 14.03
C GLY A 396 6.99 -25.55 14.34
N GLY A 397 7.76 -26.59 14.61
CA GLY A 397 9.00 -26.55 15.35
C GLY A 397 10.32 -26.40 14.61
N ASP A 398 11.29 -26.32 15.40
CA ASP A 398 12.74 -26.10 15.45
C ASP A 398 13.64 -26.66 14.34
N GLY A 399 14.73 -25.92 14.13
CA GLY A 399 15.91 -26.33 13.38
C GLY A 399 16.95 -25.24 13.12
N ALA A 400 16.68 -24.00 13.49
CA ALA A 400 17.62 -22.91 13.29
C ALA A 400 18.74 -22.88 14.35
N PRO A 401 20.00 -22.57 13.99
CA PRO A 401 21.08 -22.38 14.96
C PRO A 401 20.69 -21.28 15.96
N GLN A 402 21.01 -21.51 17.24
CA GLN A 402 20.78 -20.49 18.27
C GLN A 402 21.67 -19.27 18.01
N PRO A 403 21.14 -18.04 18.11
CA PRO A 403 21.95 -16.85 17.95
C PRO A 403 23.03 -16.78 19.02
N THR A 404 24.23 -16.43 18.60
CA THR A 404 25.38 -16.23 19.50
C THR A 404 25.40 -14.82 20.08
N GLU A 405 24.84 -13.86 19.35
CA GLU A 405 24.70 -12.47 19.78
C GLU A 405 23.27 -11.96 19.57
N LYS A 406 22.74 -11.24 20.57
CA LYS A 406 21.39 -10.69 20.59
C LYS A 406 21.46 -9.18 20.79
N TYR A 407 20.66 -8.45 20.01
CA TYR A 407 20.52 -7.02 20.08
C TYR A 407 19.07 -6.62 20.31
N ASP A 408 18.88 -5.50 21.02
CA ASP A 408 17.61 -4.85 21.20
C ASP A 408 17.65 -3.51 20.43
N PHE A 409 16.79 -3.36 19.42
CA PHE A 409 16.63 -2.15 18.65
C PHE A 409 15.41 -1.40 19.19
N VAL A 410 15.65 -0.29 19.91
CA VAL A 410 14.64 0.44 20.67
C VAL A 410 14.26 1.71 19.91
N ILE A 411 12.98 1.85 19.58
CA ILE A 411 12.40 2.99 18.86
C ILE A 411 11.73 3.90 19.90
N ASP A 412 12.47 4.87 20.39
CA ASP A 412 12.12 5.78 21.49
C ASP A 412 11.99 7.24 21.05
N ARG A 413 11.98 7.50 19.76
CA ARG A 413 11.87 8.84 19.19
C ARG A 413 11.17 8.80 17.83
N ALA A 414 10.80 9.97 17.28
CA ALA A 414 10.25 10.10 15.94
C ALA A 414 11.09 9.33 14.92
N PHE A 415 10.45 8.60 14.01
CA PHE A 415 11.10 7.66 13.10
C PHE A 415 10.39 7.56 11.75
N GLY A 416 11.15 7.23 10.71
CA GLY A 416 10.62 6.80 9.42
C GLY A 416 10.30 5.31 9.41
N PHE A 417 9.34 4.91 8.58
CA PHE A 417 9.05 3.48 8.36
C PHE A 417 8.69 3.16 6.92
N ILE A 418 8.91 1.89 6.55
CA ILE A 418 8.50 1.32 5.27
C ILE A 418 7.81 -0.02 5.55
N ILE A 419 6.64 -0.24 4.97
CA ILE A 419 5.99 -1.55 4.97
C ILE A 419 6.11 -2.14 3.57
N THR A 420 6.70 -3.33 3.48
CA THR A 420 6.88 -4.04 2.22
C THR A 420 6.26 -5.43 2.27
N ASP A 421 6.00 -5.99 1.10
CA ASP A 421 5.72 -7.41 0.97
C ASP A 421 7.00 -8.27 1.16
N SER A 422 6.90 -9.57 1.00
CA SER A 422 8.02 -10.51 1.14
C SER A 422 9.12 -10.33 0.08
N ARG A 423 8.85 -9.59 -1.00
CA ARG A 423 9.75 -9.28 -2.11
C ARG A 423 10.30 -7.85 -2.07
N ASP A 424 10.05 -7.16 -0.98
CA ASP A 424 10.43 -5.77 -0.75
C ASP A 424 9.69 -4.72 -1.63
N ILE A 425 8.54 -5.07 -2.23
CA ILE A 425 7.65 -4.11 -2.89
C ILE A 425 7.04 -3.19 -1.83
N THR A 426 7.21 -1.87 -1.97
CA THR A 426 6.77 -0.87 -1.00
C THR A 426 5.26 -0.67 -1.04
N LEU A 427 4.57 -1.12 0.01
CA LEU A 427 3.12 -0.94 0.17
C LEU A 427 2.78 0.41 0.83
N PHE A 428 3.47 0.73 1.91
CA PHE A 428 3.35 1.98 2.65
C PHE A 428 4.72 2.51 3.03
N SER A 429 4.86 3.82 3.08
CA SER A 429 6.03 4.50 3.62
C SER A 429 5.58 5.76 4.36
N GLY A 430 6.20 6.06 5.50
CA GLY A 430 5.73 7.16 6.32
C GLY A 430 6.64 7.52 7.48
N VAL A 431 6.15 8.47 8.28
CA VAL A 431 6.84 9.02 9.44
C VAL A 431 5.90 9.04 10.64
N VAL A 432 6.41 8.61 11.78
CA VAL A 432 5.75 8.75 13.08
C VAL A 432 6.43 9.88 13.82
N ASN A 433 5.77 11.03 13.88
CA ASN A 433 6.24 12.24 14.55
C ASN A 433 5.90 12.24 16.05
N LYS A 434 4.78 11.61 16.41
CA LYS A 434 4.29 11.57 17.80
C LYS A 434 3.44 10.31 18.09
N ILE A 435 3.31 9.97 19.37
CA ILE A 435 2.51 8.86 19.87
C ILE A 435 1.58 9.31 21.00
#